data_a5edf593a3572bb4263f2fbf6b5b1940
#
_entry.id   a5edf593a3572bb4263f2fbf6b5b1940
#
_cell.length_a   1.000
_cell.length_b   1.000
_cell.length_c   1.000
_cell.angle_alpha   90.00
_cell.angle_beta   90.00
_cell.angle_gamma   90.00
#
_symmetry.space_group_name_H-M   'P 1'
#
loop_
_entity.id
_entity.type
_entity.pdbx_description
1 polymer ?
#
loop_
_entity_poly.entity_id
_entity_poly.type
_entity_poly.pdbx_seq_one_letter_code
_entity_poly.pdbx_strand_id
1 'polypeptide(L)'
;MLSRRSFLTGSVAILALPRPFVNTVTGPLPASDMGLTLIHEHLLVDFVGADKINPDRWNRGEVVAKMLPYLQELKKLGCQTLLDCTPAYLGKDPLLLKELSERSGIHILTNVGYYGAVDNKFLPPHAHTETADQLADRWVAEFRTGIDGTGIRPGFIKISVNPGPLSPLHRKIVVAAARTHQRTGLTICSHTGPYVPAFEQIEVLKSEGVRPDAFVWVHAQGSDLMHYARAVQEGAWVSLDGLDTTNVDTYAETLLLMKANKLLHRTLVSHDAGWYDPAKPNGGTINRDYTVLFNRLMPNLNQRGFTKKDWNQLLVKNPKICFHG
;
A
#
# COMPACT_ATOMS: atom_id res chain seq x y z
N MET A 1 -31.20 6.13 66.83
CA MET A 1 -31.35 6.63 65.44
C MET A 1 -30.02 6.46 64.71
N LEU A 2 -29.92 5.43 63.91
CA LEU A 2 -28.72 5.11 63.12
C LEU A 2 -28.95 5.59 61.68
N SER A 3 -28.10 6.54 61.24
CA SER A 3 -28.09 7.12 59.89
C SER A 3 -27.58 6.09 58.86
N ARG A 4 -28.39 5.76 57.84
CA ARG A 4 -27.97 4.97 56.68
C ARG A 4 -27.16 5.87 55.75
N ARG A 5 -25.85 5.61 55.60
CA ARG A 5 -25.03 6.18 54.53
C ARG A 5 -25.29 5.40 53.23
N SER A 6 -25.90 6.08 52.27
CA SER A 6 -26.04 5.58 50.90
C SER A 6 -24.67 5.65 50.19
N PHE A 7 -24.13 4.50 49.80
CA PHE A 7 -22.99 4.44 48.90
C PHE A 7 -23.51 4.64 47.48
N LEU A 8 -23.19 5.77 46.89
CA LEU A 8 -23.35 5.99 45.45
C LEU A 8 -22.22 5.24 44.69
N THR A 9 -22.55 4.09 44.09
CA THR A 9 -21.67 3.40 43.15
C THR A 9 -21.72 4.15 41.83
N GLY A 10 -20.78 5.06 41.60
CA GLY A 10 -20.58 5.69 40.29
C GLY A 10 -20.03 4.67 39.31
N SER A 11 -20.84 4.24 38.36
CA SER A 11 -20.37 3.47 37.19
C SER A 11 -19.50 4.39 36.34
N VAL A 12 -18.19 4.15 36.36
CA VAL A 12 -17.26 4.77 35.40
C VAL A 12 -17.53 4.14 34.05
N ALA A 13 -18.22 4.87 33.16
CA ALA A 13 -18.31 4.47 31.77
C ALA A 13 -16.90 4.53 31.16
N ILE A 14 -16.29 3.39 30.94
CA ILE A 14 -15.05 3.28 30.14
C ILE A 14 -15.46 3.66 28.72
N LEU A 15 -15.16 4.91 28.33
CA LEU A 15 -15.21 5.32 26.93
C LEU A 15 -14.24 4.43 26.15
N ALA A 16 -14.77 3.48 25.39
CA ALA A 16 -13.98 2.68 24.47
C ALA A 16 -13.30 3.65 23.50
N LEU A 17 -11.96 3.66 23.48
CA LEU A 17 -11.22 4.40 22.48
C LEU A 17 -11.70 3.95 21.08
N PRO A 18 -11.90 4.89 20.15
CA PRO A 18 -12.32 4.53 18.80
C PRO A 18 -11.32 3.51 18.24
N ARG A 19 -11.83 2.38 17.73
CA ARG A 19 -10.97 1.37 17.09
C ARG A 19 -10.35 2.01 15.84
N PRO A 20 -9.05 1.80 15.58
CA PRO A 20 -8.44 2.33 14.36
C PRO A 20 -9.13 1.70 13.13
N PHE A 21 -9.42 2.51 12.13
CA PHE A 21 -10.05 2.11 10.88
C PHE A 21 -9.10 2.32 9.71
N VAL A 22 -9.29 1.53 8.65
CA VAL A 22 -8.70 1.78 7.33
C VAL A 22 -9.82 2.06 6.33
N ASN A 23 -9.59 2.97 5.38
CA ASN A 23 -10.56 3.21 4.32
C ASN A 23 -10.38 2.15 3.23
N THR A 24 -11.46 1.43 2.94
CA THR A 24 -11.56 0.55 1.76
C THR A 24 -12.50 1.16 0.72
N VAL A 25 -12.49 0.64 -0.49
CA VAL A 25 -13.37 1.11 -1.56
C VAL A 25 -14.87 0.87 -1.28
N THR A 26 -15.19 0.04 -0.30
CA THR A 26 -16.56 -0.24 0.17
C THR A 26 -16.91 0.46 1.47
N GLY A 27 -15.99 1.28 2.02
CA GLY A 27 -16.18 2.02 3.26
C GLY A 27 -15.12 1.73 4.32
N PRO A 28 -15.26 2.31 5.52
CA PRO A 28 -14.30 2.10 6.61
C PRO A 28 -14.36 0.67 7.15
N LEU A 29 -13.20 0.05 7.33
CA LEU A 29 -13.01 -1.29 7.88
C LEU A 29 -12.23 -1.18 9.20
N PRO A 30 -12.65 -1.81 10.30
CA PRO A 30 -11.82 -1.91 11.49
C PRO A 30 -10.46 -2.53 11.12
N ALA A 31 -9.36 -1.93 11.55
CA ALA A 31 -8.02 -2.44 11.21
C ALA A 31 -7.77 -3.87 11.72
N SER A 32 -8.53 -4.31 12.77
CA SER A 32 -8.53 -5.71 13.22
C SER A 32 -9.04 -6.70 12.19
N ASP A 33 -9.85 -6.25 11.24
CA ASP A 33 -10.59 -7.07 10.30
C ASP A 33 -9.90 -7.13 8.91
N MET A 34 -8.74 -6.45 8.77
CA MET A 34 -7.93 -6.54 7.54
C MET A 34 -7.51 -7.98 7.22
N GLY A 35 -7.20 -8.79 8.25
CA GLY A 35 -6.77 -10.17 8.07
C GLY A 35 -5.49 -10.33 7.25
N LEU A 36 -5.38 -11.43 6.50
CA LEU A 36 -4.25 -11.66 5.60
C LEU A 36 -4.31 -10.65 4.45
N THR A 37 -3.24 -9.87 4.33
CA THR A 37 -3.20 -8.68 3.45
C THR A 37 -2.05 -8.78 2.45
N LEU A 38 -2.36 -8.60 1.17
CA LEU A 38 -1.38 -8.33 0.10
C LEU A 38 -1.25 -6.81 -0.06
N ILE A 39 -0.06 -6.29 0.19
CA ILE A 39 0.16 -4.83 0.36
C ILE A 39 0.54 -4.10 -0.93
N HIS A 40 0.77 -4.80 -2.01
CA HIS A 40 1.17 -4.20 -3.27
C HIS A 40 0.79 -5.07 -4.46
N GLU A 41 -0.39 -4.77 -5.03
CA GLU A 41 -0.90 -5.42 -6.23
C GLU A 41 -1.59 -4.39 -7.14
N HIS A 42 -1.93 -4.81 -8.36
CA HIS A 42 -2.58 -3.96 -9.35
C HIS A 42 -3.74 -4.71 -10.03
N LEU A 43 -4.85 -4.03 -10.31
CA LEU A 43 -6.00 -4.61 -11.00
C LEU A 43 -6.19 -4.05 -12.40
N LEU A 44 -5.87 -2.79 -12.60
CA LEU A 44 -5.85 -2.10 -13.89
C LEU A 44 -4.65 -1.15 -13.93
N VAL A 45 -3.85 -1.24 -15.00
CA VAL A 45 -2.75 -0.27 -15.24
C VAL A 45 -2.76 0.12 -16.71
N ASP A 46 -2.76 1.42 -16.99
CA ASP A 46 -2.65 1.98 -18.32
C ASP A 46 -1.37 2.83 -18.45
N PHE A 47 -0.41 2.31 -19.18
CA PHE A 47 0.90 2.94 -19.37
C PHE A 47 0.93 4.01 -20.47
N VAL A 48 -0.23 4.54 -20.90
CA VAL A 48 -0.30 5.51 -21.99
C VAL A 48 0.39 6.85 -21.65
N GLY A 49 0.33 7.27 -20.39
CA GLY A 49 0.89 8.53 -19.89
C GLY A 49 -0.20 9.50 -19.44
N ALA A 50 0.19 10.44 -18.54
CA ALA A 50 -0.75 11.36 -17.89
C ALA A 50 -1.47 12.32 -18.85
N ASP A 51 -0.86 12.61 -20.01
CA ASP A 51 -1.40 13.48 -21.07
C ASP A 51 -2.54 12.83 -21.89
N LYS A 52 -2.63 11.49 -21.86
CA LYS A 52 -3.55 10.72 -22.73
C LYS A 52 -4.55 9.88 -21.95
N ILE A 53 -4.32 9.67 -20.67
CA ILE A 53 -5.16 8.80 -19.88
C ILE A 53 -6.54 9.42 -19.64
N ASN A 54 -7.57 8.62 -19.79
CA ASN A 54 -8.95 8.95 -19.43
C ASN A 54 -9.74 7.65 -19.18
N PRO A 55 -10.89 7.71 -18.46
CA PRO A 55 -11.70 6.53 -18.14
C PRO A 55 -12.33 5.81 -19.33
N ASP A 56 -12.43 6.45 -20.50
CA ASP A 56 -13.02 5.83 -21.72
C ASP A 56 -12.07 4.82 -22.38
N ARG A 57 -10.83 4.71 -21.88
CA ARG A 57 -9.82 3.81 -22.43
C ARG A 57 -10.05 2.34 -22.03
N TRP A 58 -10.89 2.07 -21.05
CA TRP A 58 -11.23 0.68 -20.62
C TRP A 58 -12.71 0.50 -20.39
N ASN A 59 -13.17 -0.71 -20.69
CA ASN A 59 -14.52 -1.14 -20.33
C ASN A 59 -14.47 -1.84 -18.97
N ARG A 60 -15.12 -1.29 -17.94
CA ARG A 60 -15.13 -1.87 -16.59
C ARG A 60 -15.64 -3.32 -16.59
N GLY A 61 -16.66 -3.66 -17.37
CA GLY A 61 -17.21 -5.01 -17.46
C GLY A 61 -16.17 -6.03 -17.94
N GLU A 62 -15.37 -5.67 -18.94
CA GLU A 62 -14.27 -6.51 -19.44
C GLU A 62 -13.16 -6.68 -18.41
N VAL A 63 -12.78 -5.59 -17.72
CA VAL A 63 -11.79 -5.65 -16.64
C VAL A 63 -12.28 -6.55 -15.51
N VAL A 64 -13.53 -6.38 -15.08
CA VAL A 64 -14.14 -7.22 -14.05
C VAL A 64 -14.20 -8.69 -14.49
N ALA A 65 -14.65 -8.98 -15.71
CA ALA A 65 -14.71 -10.35 -16.20
C ALA A 65 -13.33 -11.04 -16.18
N LYS A 66 -12.27 -10.28 -16.46
CA LYS A 66 -10.89 -10.81 -16.45
C LYS A 66 -10.30 -10.93 -15.06
N MET A 67 -10.45 -9.91 -14.21
CA MET A 67 -9.72 -9.81 -12.92
C MET A 67 -10.42 -10.52 -11.78
N LEU A 68 -11.76 -10.62 -11.80
CA LEU A 68 -12.53 -11.25 -10.74
C LEU A 68 -12.12 -12.70 -10.42
N PRO A 69 -11.84 -13.60 -11.39
CA PRO A 69 -11.40 -14.95 -11.10
C PRO A 69 -10.11 -15.01 -10.25
N TYR A 70 -9.15 -14.12 -10.49
CA TYR A 70 -7.90 -14.05 -9.71
C TYR A 70 -8.16 -13.63 -8.27
N LEU A 71 -9.03 -12.64 -8.05
CA LEU A 71 -9.44 -12.24 -6.71
C LEU A 71 -10.19 -13.35 -5.96
N GLN A 72 -11.05 -14.07 -6.65
CA GLN A 72 -11.77 -15.21 -6.06
C GLN A 72 -10.81 -16.35 -5.68
N GLU A 73 -9.76 -16.59 -6.46
CA GLU A 73 -8.72 -17.55 -6.12
C GLU A 73 -7.92 -17.08 -4.90
N LEU A 74 -7.49 -15.82 -4.85
CA LEU A 74 -6.86 -15.23 -3.67
C LEU A 74 -7.73 -15.36 -2.42
N LYS A 75 -9.05 -15.15 -2.54
CA LYS A 75 -10.00 -15.33 -1.43
C LYS A 75 -10.01 -16.76 -0.91
N LYS A 76 -9.99 -17.76 -1.81
CA LYS A 76 -9.90 -19.18 -1.44
C LYS A 76 -8.59 -19.52 -0.73
N LEU A 77 -7.49 -18.85 -1.07
CA LEU A 77 -6.19 -19.01 -0.42
C LEU A 77 -6.10 -18.25 0.93
N GLY A 78 -7.17 -17.56 1.34
CA GLY A 78 -7.27 -16.90 2.64
C GLY A 78 -6.92 -15.42 2.63
N CYS A 79 -6.65 -14.81 1.47
CA CYS A 79 -6.47 -13.36 1.36
C CYS A 79 -7.78 -12.65 1.72
N GLN A 80 -7.71 -11.66 2.61
CA GLN A 80 -8.86 -10.87 3.05
C GLN A 80 -8.79 -9.43 2.58
N THR A 81 -7.58 -8.89 2.46
CA THR A 81 -7.37 -7.49 2.04
C THR A 81 -6.29 -7.41 0.98
N LEU A 82 -6.48 -6.51 0.02
CA LEU A 82 -5.54 -6.20 -1.05
C LEU A 82 -5.39 -4.68 -1.17
N LEU A 83 -4.17 -4.19 -1.32
CA LEU A 83 -3.91 -2.80 -1.67
C LEU A 83 -3.68 -2.70 -3.18
N ASP A 84 -4.59 -2.03 -3.88
CA ASP A 84 -4.36 -1.63 -5.27
C ASP A 84 -3.45 -0.41 -5.30
N CYS A 85 -2.22 -0.61 -5.76
CA CYS A 85 -1.17 0.40 -5.77
C CYS A 85 -1.15 1.26 -7.04
N THR A 86 -2.17 1.16 -7.90
CA THR A 86 -2.28 1.98 -9.11
C THR A 86 -2.67 3.42 -8.75
N PRO A 87 -1.77 4.42 -8.93
CA PRO A 87 -2.08 5.81 -8.59
C PRO A 87 -2.87 6.51 -9.69
N ALA A 88 -3.28 7.74 -9.43
CA ALA A 88 -3.87 8.62 -10.43
C ALA A 88 -2.95 8.74 -11.65
N TYR A 89 -3.55 8.92 -12.83
CA TYR A 89 -2.88 9.03 -14.13
C TYR A 89 -2.14 7.77 -14.61
N LEU A 90 -2.36 6.63 -13.94
CA LEU A 90 -1.81 5.33 -14.31
C LEU A 90 -2.91 4.23 -14.44
N GLY A 91 -4.18 4.61 -14.41
CA GLY A 91 -5.32 3.69 -14.57
C GLY A 91 -6.15 3.47 -13.30
N LYS A 92 -5.94 4.26 -12.23
CA LYS A 92 -6.76 4.18 -11.01
C LYS A 92 -8.25 4.40 -11.34
N ASP A 93 -9.10 3.42 -10.99
CA ASP A 93 -10.55 3.50 -11.14
C ASP A 93 -11.26 3.02 -9.86
N PRO A 94 -11.61 3.93 -8.93
CA PRO A 94 -12.21 3.55 -7.66
C PRO A 94 -13.53 2.80 -7.76
N LEU A 95 -14.36 3.08 -8.78
CA LEU A 95 -15.65 2.39 -8.98
C LEU A 95 -15.45 0.96 -9.48
N LEU A 96 -14.46 0.72 -10.36
CA LEU A 96 -14.05 -0.62 -10.76
C LEU A 96 -13.55 -1.42 -9.55
N LEU A 97 -12.69 -0.83 -8.72
CA LEU A 97 -12.16 -1.48 -7.52
C LEU A 97 -13.27 -1.82 -6.53
N LYS A 98 -14.28 -0.95 -6.39
CA LYS A 98 -15.45 -1.20 -5.56
C LYS A 98 -16.24 -2.41 -6.07
N GLU A 99 -16.56 -2.48 -7.36
CA GLU A 99 -17.27 -3.63 -7.94
C GLU A 99 -16.48 -4.93 -7.74
N LEU A 100 -15.16 -4.92 -7.99
CA LEU A 100 -14.31 -6.08 -7.78
C LEU A 100 -14.26 -6.51 -6.31
N SER A 101 -14.21 -5.56 -5.37
CA SER A 101 -14.25 -5.82 -3.93
C SER A 101 -15.57 -6.48 -3.51
N GLU A 102 -16.71 -5.92 -3.93
CA GLU A 102 -18.04 -6.43 -3.61
C GLU A 102 -18.26 -7.85 -4.17
N ARG A 103 -17.80 -8.12 -5.40
CA ARG A 103 -17.98 -9.42 -6.06
C ARG A 103 -17.01 -10.50 -5.62
N SER A 104 -15.81 -10.13 -5.20
CA SER A 104 -14.79 -11.10 -4.72
C SER A 104 -14.88 -11.37 -3.22
N GLY A 105 -15.43 -10.43 -2.45
CA GLY A 105 -15.40 -10.43 -0.98
C GLY A 105 -14.01 -10.16 -0.40
N ILE A 106 -13.09 -9.58 -1.18
CA ILE A 106 -11.79 -9.08 -0.71
C ILE A 106 -11.93 -7.57 -0.43
N HIS A 107 -11.50 -7.10 0.73
CA HIS A 107 -11.39 -5.69 1.02
C HIS A 107 -10.28 -5.08 0.16
N ILE A 108 -10.58 -4.04 -0.62
CA ILE A 108 -9.59 -3.36 -1.45
C ILE A 108 -9.36 -1.95 -0.91
N LEU A 109 -8.09 -1.58 -0.67
CA LEU A 109 -7.68 -0.22 -0.40
C LEU A 109 -7.18 0.41 -1.70
N THR A 110 -7.58 1.67 -1.95
CA THR A 110 -7.04 2.50 -3.02
C THR A 110 -6.27 3.69 -2.44
N ASN A 111 -5.65 4.51 -3.26
CA ASN A 111 -4.68 5.49 -2.83
C ASN A 111 -4.93 6.90 -3.39
N VAL A 112 -4.20 7.88 -2.83
CA VAL A 112 -3.94 9.20 -3.42
C VAL A 112 -2.44 9.36 -3.66
N GLY A 113 -2.07 10.27 -4.51
CA GLY A 113 -0.68 10.54 -4.86
C GLY A 113 -0.42 10.41 -6.34
N TYR A 114 0.81 10.71 -6.76
CA TYR A 114 1.21 10.72 -8.16
C TYR A 114 2.48 9.91 -8.38
N TYR A 115 2.58 9.31 -9.56
CA TYR A 115 3.68 8.45 -9.95
C TYR A 115 4.75 9.24 -10.72
N GLY A 116 5.85 9.61 -10.04
CA GLY A 116 6.95 10.39 -10.62
C GLY A 116 8.08 9.57 -11.27
N ALA A 117 8.13 8.25 -11.06
CA ALA A 117 9.11 7.40 -11.75
C ALA A 117 8.85 7.35 -13.27
N VAL A 118 9.77 6.69 -14.00
CA VAL A 118 9.73 6.60 -15.48
C VAL A 118 9.73 8.00 -16.10
N ASP A 119 10.70 8.82 -15.66
CA ASP A 119 10.95 10.17 -16.17
C ASP A 119 9.72 11.09 -16.16
N ASN A 120 8.92 10.96 -15.10
CA ASN A 120 7.72 11.77 -14.85
C ASN A 120 6.58 11.57 -15.86
N LYS A 121 6.61 10.52 -16.69
CA LYS A 121 5.60 10.24 -17.73
C LYS A 121 4.16 10.25 -17.20
N PHE A 122 3.96 9.89 -15.96
CA PHE A 122 2.64 9.75 -15.33
C PHE A 122 2.30 10.92 -14.38
N LEU A 123 3.10 12.00 -14.42
CA LEU A 123 2.77 13.21 -13.66
C LEU A 123 1.87 14.12 -14.49
N PRO A 124 0.75 14.60 -13.92
CA PRO A 124 -0.10 15.57 -14.59
C PRO A 124 0.61 16.92 -14.70
N PRO A 125 0.24 17.79 -15.69
CA PRO A 125 0.88 19.10 -15.90
C PRO A 125 0.96 19.95 -14.63
N HIS A 126 -0.08 19.98 -13.81
CA HIS A 126 -0.09 20.75 -12.57
C HIS A 126 0.94 20.25 -11.52
N ALA A 127 1.34 18.99 -11.56
CA ALA A 127 2.39 18.49 -10.66
C ALA A 127 3.75 19.17 -10.91
N HIS A 128 3.98 19.72 -12.10
CA HIS A 128 5.20 20.46 -12.42
C HIS A 128 5.14 21.91 -11.91
N THR A 129 3.98 22.55 -11.91
CA THR A 129 3.79 23.98 -11.63
C THR A 129 3.31 24.29 -10.23
N GLU A 130 2.50 23.42 -9.62
CA GLU A 130 1.97 23.61 -8.26
C GLU A 130 3.04 23.40 -7.19
N THR A 131 2.85 24.07 -6.06
CA THR A 131 3.67 23.88 -4.86
C THR A 131 3.35 22.54 -4.17
N ALA A 132 4.20 22.12 -3.24
CA ALA A 132 3.93 20.94 -2.42
C ALA A 132 2.63 21.07 -1.60
N ASP A 133 2.31 22.27 -1.12
CA ASP A 133 1.06 22.53 -0.39
C ASP A 133 -0.16 22.34 -1.28
N GLN A 134 -0.13 22.88 -2.50
CA GLN A 134 -1.23 22.74 -3.45
C GLN A 134 -1.47 21.28 -3.84
N LEU A 135 -0.40 20.48 -4.04
CA LEU A 135 -0.52 19.05 -4.27
C LEU A 135 -1.10 18.33 -3.04
N ALA A 136 -0.62 18.65 -1.84
CA ALA A 136 -1.15 18.10 -0.61
C ALA A 136 -2.64 18.47 -0.41
N ASP A 137 -3.04 19.70 -0.73
CA ASP A 137 -4.44 20.14 -0.65
C ASP A 137 -5.35 19.30 -1.55
N ARG A 138 -4.91 18.94 -2.76
CA ARG A 138 -5.65 18.03 -3.66
C ARG A 138 -5.84 16.65 -3.01
N TRP A 139 -4.77 16.05 -2.52
CA TRP A 139 -4.82 14.70 -1.93
C TRP A 139 -5.62 14.66 -0.63
N VAL A 140 -5.56 15.73 0.19
CA VAL A 140 -6.39 15.88 1.39
C VAL A 140 -7.86 16.10 1.03
N ALA A 141 -8.16 16.82 -0.06
CA ALA A 141 -9.53 16.96 -0.54
C ALA A 141 -10.13 15.61 -0.94
N GLU A 142 -9.39 14.79 -1.71
CA GLU A 142 -9.82 13.42 -2.06
C GLU A 142 -10.01 12.53 -0.81
N PHE A 143 -9.16 12.67 0.20
CA PHE A 143 -9.35 11.95 1.48
C PHE A 143 -10.63 12.38 2.20
N ARG A 144 -11.01 13.65 2.15
CA ARG A 144 -12.18 14.17 2.86
C ARG A 144 -13.49 13.89 2.12
N THR A 145 -13.50 14.07 0.81
CA THR A 145 -14.72 14.07 -0.01
C THR A 145 -14.86 12.84 -0.90
N GLY A 146 -13.79 12.05 -1.06
CA GLY A 146 -13.70 10.92 -1.99
C GLY A 146 -12.98 11.28 -3.29
N ILE A 147 -12.33 10.28 -3.87
CA ILE A 147 -11.55 10.35 -5.10
C ILE A 147 -12.51 10.61 -6.27
N ASP A 148 -12.21 11.59 -7.11
CA ASP A 148 -12.96 11.95 -8.33
C ASP A 148 -14.49 12.07 -8.11
N GLY A 149 -14.89 12.54 -6.93
CA GLY A 149 -16.32 12.72 -6.59
C GLY A 149 -17.10 11.44 -6.34
N THR A 150 -16.45 10.28 -6.28
CA THR A 150 -17.11 8.97 -6.05
C THR A 150 -17.56 8.73 -4.62
N GLY A 151 -17.09 9.54 -3.66
CA GLY A 151 -17.26 9.30 -2.23
C GLY A 151 -16.33 8.21 -1.67
N ILE A 152 -15.57 7.49 -2.51
CA ILE A 152 -14.59 6.47 -2.09
C ILE A 152 -13.32 7.16 -1.58
N ARG A 153 -12.98 6.93 -0.32
CA ARG A 153 -11.82 7.55 0.32
C ARG A 153 -10.57 6.69 0.17
N PRO A 154 -9.39 7.30 -0.02
CA PRO A 154 -8.13 6.55 -0.08
C PRO A 154 -7.78 5.95 1.28
N GLY A 155 -7.10 4.79 1.26
CA GLY A 155 -6.58 4.11 2.43
C GLY A 155 -5.09 4.37 2.67
N PHE A 156 -4.36 4.90 1.68
CA PHE A 156 -2.93 5.21 1.78
C PHE A 156 -2.50 6.24 0.72
N ILE A 157 -1.27 6.73 0.83
CA ILE A 157 -0.64 7.60 -0.17
C ILE A 157 0.29 6.73 -1.03
N LYS A 158 0.18 6.80 -2.35
CA LYS A 158 1.12 6.16 -3.29
C LYS A 158 1.81 7.21 -4.13
N ILE A 159 3.13 7.29 -3.96
CA ILE A 159 4.01 8.13 -4.78
C ILE A 159 5.10 7.28 -5.42
N SER A 160 5.91 7.88 -6.27
CA SER A 160 7.12 7.24 -6.80
C SER A 160 8.19 8.26 -7.15
N VAL A 161 9.44 7.78 -7.18
CA VAL A 161 10.62 8.53 -7.56
C VAL A 161 11.49 7.71 -8.53
N ASN A 162 12.33 8.39 -9.33
CA ASN A 162 13.34 7.70 -10.15
C ASN A 162 14.48 7.10 -9.30
N PRO A 163 15.22 6.12 -9.82
CA PRO A 163 16.48 5.70 -9.25
C PRO A 163 17.49 6.85 -9.15
N GLY A 164 18.38 6.80 -8.14
CA GLY A 164 19.39 7.83 -7.90
C GLY A 164 18.92 8.97 -6.99
N PRO A 165 19.67 10.06 -6.87
CA PRO A 165 19.33 11.18 -6.02
C PRO A 165 18.01 11.84 -6.41
N LEU A 166 17.26 12.34 -5.42
CA LEU A 166 15.97 12.99 -5.67
C LEU A 166 16.13 14.29 -6.48
N SER A 167 15.45 14.36 -7.61
CA SER A 167 15.29 15.62 -8.33
C SER A 167 14.48 16.62 -7.48
N PRO A 168 14.56 17.94 -7.78
CA PRO A 168 13.73 18.95 -7.12
C PRO A 168 12.22 18.62 -7.20
N LEU A 169 11.77 18.07 -8.33
CA LEU A 169 10.37 17.66 -8.52
C LEU A 169 10.00 16.48 -7.65
N HIS A 170 10.83 15.43 -7.58
CA HIS A 170 10.59 14.29 -6.71
C HIS A 170 10.62 14.68 -5.24
N ARG A 171 11.57 15.54 -4.83
CA ARG A 171 11.59 16.10 -3.48
C ARG A 171 10.28 16.82 -3.14
N LYS A 172 9.76 17.65 -4.08
CA LYS A 172 8.46 18.31 -3.92
C LYS A 172 7.31 17.32 -3.73
N ILE A 173 7.27 16.21 -4.49
CA ILE A 173 6.26 15.16 -4.35
C ILE A 173 6.35 14.49 -2.97
N VAL A 174 7.56 14.22 -2.47
CA VAL A 174 7.76 13.65 -1.13
C VAL A 174 7.31 14.63 -0.04
N VAL A 175 7.60 15.93 -0.17
CA VAL A 175 7.11 16.97 0.74
C VAL A 175 5.57 17.04 0.72
N ALA A 176 4.95 16.97 -0.45
CA ALA A 176 3.49 16.94 -0.56
C ALA A 176 2.89 15.71 0.13
N ALA A 177 3.53 14.52 0.01
CA ALA A 177 3.13 13.30 0.70
C ALA A 177 3.26 13.45 2.22
N ALA A 178 4.36 14.05 2.70
CA ALA A 178 4.56 14.36 4.13
C ALA A 178 3.43 15.23 4.69
N ARG A 179 3.10 16.33 4.00
CA ARG A 179 2.03 17.26 4.42
C ARG A 179 0.64 16.65 4.32
N THR A 180 0.44 15.73 3.38
CA THR A 180 -0.79 14.94 3.31
C THR A 180 -0.88 13.98 4.47
N HIS A 181 0.19 13.25 4.80
CA HIS A 181 0.24 12.36 5.96
C HIS A 181 -0.10 13.10 7.25
N GLN A 182 0.52 14.26 7.51
CA GLN A 182 0.26 15.07 8.71
C GLN A 182 -1.21 15.46 8.89
N ARG A 183 -1.94 15.62 7.79
CA ARG A 183 -3.34 16.08 7.77
C ARG A 183 -4.35 14.94 7.72
N THR A 184 -3.92 13.70 7.40
CA THR A 184 -4.80 12.56 7.15
C THR A 184 -4.46 11.30 7.95
N GLY A 185 -3.21 11.17 8.43
CA GLY A 185 -2.69 9.94 9.01
C GLY A 185 -2.32 8.84 7.99
N LEU A 186 -2.59 9.02 6.70
CA LEU A 186 -2.36 8.00 5.68
C LEU A 186 -0.88 7.62 5.54
N THR A 187 -0.57 6.34 5.51
CA THR A 187 0.78 5.80 5.29
C THR A 187 1.28 6.14 3.88
N ILE A 188 2.56 6.47 3.75
CA ILE A 188 3.21 6.84 2.51
C ILE A 188 3.93 5.62 1.93
N CYS A 189 3.42 5.07 0.82
CA CYS A 189 4.07 4.02 0.04
C CYS A 189 4.76 4.66 -1.17
N SER A 190 6.09 4.55 -1.25
CA SER A 190 6.84 5.13 -2.36
C SER A 190 7.53 4.05 -3.20
N HIS A 191 7.12 3.93 -4.47
CA HIS A 191 7.89 3.17 -5.46
C HIS A 191 9.28 3.80 -5.59
N THR A 192 10.30 3.09 -5.16
CA THR A 192 11.65 3.64 -4.98
C THR A 192 12.73 2.71 -5.54
N GLY A 193 12.74 1.42 -5.17
CA GLY A 193 13.79 0.46 -5.53
C GLY A 193 15.09 0.71 -4.78
N PRO A 194 16.10 1.42 -5.36
CA PRO A 194 17.41 1.59 -4.74
C PRO A 194 17.40 2.30 -3.39
N TYR A 195 18.40 2.01 -2.56
CA TYR A 195 18.50 2.59 -1.21
C TYR A 195 18.80 4.10 -1.19
N VAL A 196 19.51 4.63 -2.20
CA VAL A 196 19.87 6.06 -2.24
C VAL A 196 18.62 6.94 -2.18
N PRO A 197 17.65 6.86 -3.12
CA PRO A 197 16.44 7.64 -3.03
C PRO A 197 15.55 7.26 -1.84
N ALA A 198 15.64 6.03 -1.33
CA ALA A 198 14.88 5.63 -0.14
C ALA A 198 15.30 6.43 1.09
N PHE A 199 16.60 6.51 1.36
CA PHE A 199 17.10 7.26 2.51
C PHE A 199 16.97 8.78 2.32
N GLU A 200 17.11 9.31 1.10
CA GLU A 200 16.83 10.72 0.85
C GLU A 200 15.35 11.08 1.11
N GLN A 201 14.41 10.19 0.79
CA GLN A 201 13.00 10.38 1.14
C GLN A 201 12.79 10.38 2.66
N ILE A 202 13.42 9.44 3.38
CA ILE A 202 13.35 9.40 4.85
C ILE A 202 13.86 10.73 5.45
N GLU A 203 14.96 11.28 4.94
CA GLU A 203 15.48 12.57 5.42
C GLU A 203 14.54 13.73 5.09
N VAL A 204 13.89 13.74 3.91
CA VAL A 204 12.87 14.73 3.58
C VAL A 204 11.68 14.63 4.54
N LEU A 205 11.19 13.42 4.82
CA LEU A 205 10.08 13.21 5.76
C LEU A 205 10.42 13.72 7.15
N LYS A 206 11.62 13.41 7.65
CA LYS A 206 12.10 13.92 8.95
C LYS A 206 12.16 15.46 8.97
N SER A 207 12.65 16.07 7.88
CA SER A 207 12.73 17.54 7.77
C SER A 207 11.35 18.21 7.78
N GLU A 208 10.32 17.52 7.31
CA GLU A 208 8.92 17.96 7.37
C GLU A 208 8.24 17.54 8.70
N GLY A 209 8.97 16.97 9.68
CA GLY A 209 8.43 16.54 10.96
C GLY A 209 7.60 15.25 10.92
N VAL A 210 7.72 14.45 9.86
CA VAL A 210 7.07 13.14 9.72
C VAL A 210 8.01 12.03 10.19
N ARG A 211 7.50 11.15 11.06
CA ARG A 211 8.27 10.01 11.54
C ARG A 211 8.41 8.96 10.44
N PRO A 212 9.57 8.28 10.31
CA PRO A 212 9.80 7.26 9.28
C PRO A 212 8.87 6.04 9.37
N ASP A 213 8.19 5.80 10.49
CA ASP A 213 7.20 4.73 10.61
C ASP A 213 5.93 4.95 9.75
N ALA A 214 5.74 6.16 9.21
CA ALA A 214 4.76 6.48 8.19
C ALA A 214 5.20 6.12 6.76
N PHE A 215 6.44 5.65 6.55
CA PHE A 215 7.03 5.44 5.23
C PHE A 215 7.26 3.97 4.92
N VAL A 216 6.82 3.53 3.74
CA VAL A 216 7.09 2.21 3.15
C VAL A 216 8.04 2.38 1.97
N TRP A 217 9.24 1.82 2.12
CA TRP A 217 10.20 1.68 1.04
C TRP A 217 9.78 0.54 0.12
N VAL A 218 9.07 0.88 -0.95
CA VAL A 218 8.54 -0.06 -1.95
C VAL A 218 9.65 -0.48 -2.92
N HIS A 219 9.65 -1.75 -3.32
CA HIS A 219 10.65 -2.42 -4.17
C HIS A 219 12.05 -2.48 -3.55
N ALA A 220 12.12 -2.71 -2.25
CA ALA A 220 13.40 -2.80 -1.54
C ALA A 220 14.21 -4.08 -1.87
N GLN A 221 13.63 -5.07 -2.57
CA GLN A 221 14.21 -6.39 -2.81
C GLN A 221 15.54 -6.39 -3.57
N GLY A 222 15.89 -5.31 -4.25
CA GLY A 222 17.19 -5.15 -4.90
C GLY A 222 18.32 -4.63 -4.00
N SER A 223 18.06 -4.46 -2.69
CA SER A 223 19.01 -3.96 -1.72
C SER A 223 19.63 -5.10 -0.87
N ASP A 224 20.32 -4.77 0.19
CA ASP A 224 21.00 -5.73 1.06
C ASP A 224 20.58 -5.58 2.54
N LEU A 225 21.04 -6.54 3.35
CA LEU A 225 20.70 -6.62 4.77
C LEU A 225 21.12 -5.36 5.56
N MET A 226 22.23 -4.72 5.20
CA MET A 226 22.70 -3.52 5.91
C MET A 226 21.72 -2.36 5.72
N HIS A 227 21.25 -2.16 4.49
CA HIS A 227 20.27 -1.12 4.20
C HIS A 227 18.89 -1.43 4.78
N TYR A 228 18.47 -2.72 4.79
CA TYR A 228 17.23 -3.13 5.47
C TYR A 228 17.29 -2.86 6.97
N ALA A 229 18.41 -3.25 7.62
CA ALA A 229 18.60 -3.02 9.05
C ALA A 229 18.57 -1.51 9.39
N ARG A 230 19.23 -0.69 8.57
CA ARG A 230 19.21 0.77 8.73
C ARG A 230 17.79 1.33 8.59
N ALA A 231 17.04 0.96 7.54
CA ALA A 231 15.68 1.44 7.34
C ALA A 231 14.77 1.07 8.53
N VAL A 232 14.86 -0.18 9.00
CA VAL A 232 14.11 -0.66 10.18
C VAL A 232 14.52 0.06 11.46
N GLN A 233 15.81 0.32 11.66
CA GLN A 233 16.31 1.08 12.81
C GLN A 233 15.81 2.52 12.81
N GLU A 234 15.68 3.14 11.65
CA GLU A 234 15.07 4.46 11.49
C GLU A 234 13.54 4.45 11.69
N GLY A 235 12.92 3.26 11.68
CA GLY A 235 11.50 3.05 11.89
C GLY A 235 10.69 2.80 10.61
N ALA A 236 11.31 2.91 9.44
CA ALA A 236 10.64 2.71 8.14
C ALA A 236 10.25 1.24 7.90
N TRP A 237 9.31 1.04 6.99
CA TRP A 237 8.91 -0.29 6.52
C TRP A 237 9.70 -0.67 5.28
N VAL A 238 10.17 -1.92 5.23
CA VAL A 238 10.85 -2.51 4.08
C VAL A 238 9.85 -3.40 3.34
N SER A 239 9.53 -3.06 2.09
CA SER A 239 8.61 -3.83 1.26
C SER A 239 9.37 -4.65 0.21
N LEU A 240 9.27 -5.97 0.34
CA LEU A 240 9.78 -6.96 -0.61
C LEU A 240 8.58 -7.39 -1.48
N ASP A 241 8.32 -6.67 -2.55
CA ASP A 241 7.06 -6.74 -3.29
C ASP A 241 7.22 -6.98 -4.80
N GLY A 242 8.25 -7.68 -5.19
CA GLY A 242 8.46 -8.13 -6.56
C GLY A 242 8.52 -9.66 -6.68
N LEU A 243 7.79 -10.39 -5.81
CA LEU A 243 7.79 -11.86 -5.82
C LEU A 243 7.15 -12.41 -7.09
N ASP A 244 7.86 -13.31 -7.76
CA ASP A 244 7.36 -14.09 -8.89
C ASP A 244 7.90 -15.53 -8.89
N THR A 245 7.52 -16.34 -9.88
CA THR A 245 7.93 -17.74 -9.97
C THR A 245 9.42 -17.96 -10.18
N THR A 246 10.16 -16.94 -10.63
CA THR A 246 11.58 -17.02 -10.97
C THR A 246 12.52 -16.66 -9.80
N ASN A 247 11.98 -15.99 -8.77
CA ASN A 247 12.78 -15.44 -7.67
C ASN A 247 12.41 -15.98 -6.27
N VAL A 248 11.61 -17.05 -6.20
CA VAL A 248 11.13 -17.65 -4.94
C VAL A 248 12.27 -17.96 -3.95
N ASP A 249 13.37 -18.56 -4.43
CA ASP A 249 14.50 -18.92 -3.57
C ASP A 249 15.23 -17.68 -3.04
N THR A 250 15.41 -16.66 -3.87
CA THR A 250 16.00 -15.37 -3.45
C THR A 250 15.16 -14.70 -2.35
N TYR A 251 13.81 -14.70 -2.52
CA TYR A 251 12.90 -14.19 -1.50
C TYR A 251 12.97 -15.01 -0.21
N ALA A 252 13.04 -16.34 -0.33
CA ALA A 252 13.15 -17.22 0.83
C ALA A 252 14.45 -16.94 1.61
N GLU A 253 15.58 -16.81 0.94
CA GLU A 253 16.85 -16.46 1.57
C GLU A 253 16.81 -15.10 2.24
N THR A 254 16.30 -14.08 1.55
CA THR A 254 16.16 -12.73 2.10
C THR A 254 15.30 -12.73 3.36
N LEU A 255 14.13 -13.40 3.34
CA LEU A 255 13.25 -13.46 4.50
C LEU A 255 13.85 -14.25 5.67
N LEU A 256 14.64 -15.29 5.41
CA LEU A 256 15.38 -16.00 6.46
C LEU A 256 16.47 -15.10 7.08
N LEU A 257 17.18 -14.31 6.28
CA LEU A 257 18.14 -13.32 6.78
C LEU A 257 17.44 -12.25 7.61
N MET A 258 16.29 -11.73 7.14
CA MET A 258 15.48 -10.76 7.89
C MET A 258 15.00 -11.35 9.22
N LYS A 259 14.59 -12.63 9.23
CA LYS A 259 14.20 -13.34 10.46
C LYS A 259 15.37 -13.48 11.43
N ALA A 260 16.51 -13.97 10.96
CA ALA A 260 17.71 -14.17 11.78
C ALA A 260 18.19 -12.86 12.44
N ASN A 261 18.02 -11.74 11.75
CA ASN A 261 18.38 -10.40 12.24
C ASN A 261 17.22 -9.66 12.96
N LYS A 262 16.11 -10.34 13.24
CA LYS A 262 14.94 -9.79 13.98
C LYS A 262 14.27 -8.60 13.27
N LEU A 263 14.33 -8.52 11.94
CA LEU A 263 13.80 -7.43 11.13
C LEU A 263 12.36 -7.68 10.63
N LEU A 264 11.80 -8.89 10.81
CA LEU A 264 10.47 -9.25 10.30
C LEU A 264 9.36 -8.30 10.77
N HIS A 265 9.51 -7.65 11.93
CA HIS A 265 8.49 -6.77 12.50
C HIS A 265 8.25 -5.46 11.72
N ARG A 266 9.12 -5.14 10.76
CA ARG A 266 9.03 -3.99 9.85
C ARG A 266 9.18 -4.40 8.38
N THR A 267 8.93 -5.68 8.07
CA THR A 267 9.00 -6.22 6.72
C THR A 267 7.60 -6.47 6.18
N LEU A 268 7.37 -6.12 4.93
CA LEU A 268 6.16 -6.36 4.17
C LEU A 268 6.51 -7.21 2.94
N VAL A 269 5.56 -8.05 2.48
CA VAL A 269 5.78 -8.96 1.33
C VAL A 269 4.56 -8.95 0.43
N SER A 270 4.76 -8.83 -0.89
CA SER A 270 3.72 -8.90 -1.93
C SER A 270 4.35 -9.23 -3.28
N HIS A 271 3.59 -9.10 -4.38
CA HIS A 271 4.04 -9.53 -5.70
C HIS A 271 4.28 -8.36 -6.66
N ASP A 272 3.59 -7.22 -6.51
CA ASP A 272 3.46 -6.21 -7.55
C ASP A 272 2.90 -6.85 -8.82
N ALA A 273 1.86 -7.68 -8.64
CA ALA A 273 1.30 -8.55 -9.66
C ALA A 273 0.04 -7.97 -10.28
N GLY A 274 -0.34 -8.58 -11.36
CA GLY A 274 -1.63 -8.45 -11.98
C GLY A 274 -1.68 -7.54 -13.17
N TRP A 275 -2.69 -6.81 -13.17
CA TRP A 275 -3.30 -5.78 -14.01
C TRP A 275 -3.82 -6.21 -15.39
N TYR A 276 -4.99 -5.68 -15.69
CA TYR A 276 -5.52 -5.52 -17.02
C TYR A 276 -4.82 -4.32 -17.68
N ASP A 277 -4.26 -4.50 -18.89
CA ASP A 277 -3.64 -3.45 -19.68
C ASP A 277 -4.56 -3.08 -20.85
N PRO A 278 -5.25 -1.92 -20.83
CA PRO A 278 -6.21 -1.57 -21.89
C PRO A 278 -5.55 -1.31 -23.26
N ALA A 279 -4.23 -1.19 -23.32
CA ALA A 279 -3.51 -1.07 -24.60
C ALA A 279 -3.31 -2.44 -25.29
N LYS A 280 -3.66 -3.55 -24.65
CA LYS A 280 -3.46 -4.90 -25.17
C LYS A 280 -4.77 -5.61 -25.43
N PRO A 281 -4.85 -6.48 -26.45
CA PRO A 281 -6.04 -7.29 -26.70
C PRO A 281 -6.44 -8.08 -25.45
N ASN A 282 -7.72 -8.03 -25.07
CA ASN A 282 -8.28 -8.66 -23.88
C ASN A 282 -7.50 -8.34 -22.59
N GLY A 283 -6.91 -7.14 -22.50
CA GLY A 283 -6.12 -6.70 -21.34
C GLY A 283 -4.76 -7.38 -21.18
N GLY A 284 -4.25 -8.06 -22.20
CA GLY A 284 -2.94 -8.73 -22.19
C GLY A 284 -2.87 -9.97 -21.29
N THR A 285 -1.68 -10.50 -21.07
CA THR A 285 -1.37 -11.51 -20.05
C THR A 285 -1.18 -10.83 -18.70
N ILE A 286 -1.62 -11.50 -17.63
CA ILE A 286 -1.37 -11.00 -16.26
C ILE A 286 0.13 -11.00 -15.99
N ASN A 287 0.63 -9.87 -15.52
CA ASN A 287 2.03 -9.74 -15.13
C ASN A 287 2.21 -10.30 -13.73
N ARG A 288 3.07 -11.31 -13.57
CA ARG A 288 3.25 -12.09 -12.36
C ARG A 288 1.95 -12.76 -11.87
N ASP A 289 2.08 -13.80 -11.08
CA ASP A 289 0.96 -14.55 -10.54
C ASP A 289 0.73 -14.13 -9.07
N TYR A 290 -0.47 -13.69 -8.73
CA TYR A 290 -0.88 -13.31 -7.38
C TYR A 290 -0.75 -14.45 -6.35
N THR A 291 -0.61 -15.70 -6.79
CA THR A 291 -0.66 -16.87 -5.90
C THR A 291 0.71 -17.40 -5.51
N VAL A 292 1.81 -16.86 -6.06
CA VAL A 292 3.18 -17.35 -5.83
C VAL A 292 3.55 -17.37 -4.34
N LEU A 293 3.13 -16.35 -3.58
CA LEU A 293 3.32 -16.31 -2.13
C LEU A 293 2.78 -17.59 -1.46
N PHE A 294 1.55 -17.96 -1.80
CA PHE A 294 0.82 -19.08 -1.18
C PHE A 294 1.31 -20.44 -1.68
N ASN A 295 1.47 -20.58 -2.99
CA ASN A 295 1.68 -21.86 -3.65
C ASN A 295 3.16 -22.23 -3.79
N ARG A 296 4.10 -21.26 -3.62
CA ARG A 296 5.53 -21.48 -3.77
C ARG A 296 6.34 -21.01 -2.57
N LEU A 297 6.27 -19.71 -2.21
CA LEU A 297 7.13 -19.15 -1.16
C LEU A 297 6.79 -19.70 0.23
N MET A 298 5.51 -19.78 0.59
CA MET A 298 5.11 -20.31 1.90
C MET A 298 5.52 -21.79 2.09
N PRO A 299 5.29 -22.70 1.14
CA PRO A 299 5.78 -24.07 1.26
C PRO A 299 7.30 -24.17 1.38
N ASN A 300 8.05 -23.43 0.56
CA ASN A 300 9.53 -23.38 0.60
C ASN A 300 10.04 -22.94 1.99
N LEU A 301 9.54 -21.82 2.49
CA LEU A 301 9.97 -21.28 3.78
C LEU A 301 9.52 -22.11 4.98
N ASN A 302 8.34 -22.75 4.92
CA ASN A 302 7.88 -23.65 5.98
C ASN A 302 8.82 -24.84 6.16
N GLN A 303 9.37 -25.41 5.07
CA GLN A 303 10.38 -26.47 5.13
C GLN A 303 11.72 -25.98 5.70
N ARG A 304 11.97 -24.67 5.64
CA ARG A 304 13.20 -24.01 6.12
C ARG A 304 13.02 -23.35 7.50
N GLY A 305 11.96 -23.70 8.24
CA GLY A 305 11.74 -23.27 9.62
C GLY A 305 11.00 -21.96 9.80
N PHE A 306 10.35 -21.43 8.74
CA PHE A 306 9.36 -20.38 8.92
C PHE A 306 8.10 -20.94 9.58
N THR A 307 7.54 -20.21 10.52
CA THR A 307 6.42 -20.66 11.34
C THR A 307 5.14 -19.88 11.03
N LYS A 308 4.00 -20.42 11.51
CA LYS A 308 2.73 -19.67 11.46
C LYS A 308 2.83 -18.29 12.14
N LYS A 309 3.68 -18.15 13.16
CA LYS A 309 3.91 -16.87 13.85
C LYS A 309 4.62 -15.87 12.93
N ASP A 310 5.58 -16.32 12.14
CA ASP A 310 6.32 -15.47 11.20
C ASP A 310 5.39 -14.98 10.08
N TRP A 311 4.58 -15.87 9.51
CA TRP A 311 3.56 -15.50 8.50
C TRP A 311 2.51 -14.56 9.06
N ASN A 312 2.02 -14.80 10.25
CA ASN A 312 1.09 -13.89 10.91
C ASN A 312 1.72 -12.50 11.16
N GLN A 313 3.03 -12.46 11.46
CA GLN A 313 3.74 -11.18 11.57
C GLN A 313 3.77 -10.44 10.23
N LEU A 314 4.18 -11.10 9.15
CA LEU A 314 4.35 -10.48 7.82
C LEU A 314 3.03 -10.08 7.17
N LEU A 315 2.02 -10.96 7.22
CA LEU A 315 0.82 -10.84 6.38
C LEU A 315 -0.41 -10.31 7.12
N VAL A 316 -0.37 -10.26 8.46
CA VAL A 316 -1.52 -9.79 9.26
C VAL A 316 -1.11 -8.62 10.16
N LYS A 317 -0.12 -8.81 11.04
CA LYS A 317 0.23 -7.80 12.04
C LYS A 317 0.89 -6.58 11.43
N ASN A 318 1.88 -6.79 10.55
CA ASN A 318 2.60 -5.71 9.92
C ASN A 318 1.68 -4.83 9.04
N PRO A 319 0.88 -5.37 8.11
CA PRO A 319 -0.08 -4.57 7.36
C PRO A 319 -1.03 -3.80 8.27
N LYS A 320 -1.58 -4.47 9.28
CA LYS A 320 -2.46 -3.80 10.26
C LYS A 320 -1.78 -2.62 10.94
N ILE A 321 -0.51 -2.77 11.40
CA ILE A 321 0.22 -1.69 12.09
C ILE A 321 0.63 -0.59 11.10
N CYS A 322 0.98 -0.98 9.87
CA CYS A 322 1.45 -0.05 8.84
C CYS A 322 0.34 0.86 8.31
N PHE A 323 -0.88 0.34 8.12
CA PHE A 323 -1.95 1.04 7.38
C PHE A 323 -3.12 1.55 8.24
N HIS A 324 -3.11 1.34 9.56
CA HIS A 324 -4.08 2.02 10.42
C HIS A 324 -3.63 3.44 10.67
N GLY A 325 -4.42 4.42 10.31
CA GLY A 325 -4.20 5.83 10.61
C GLY A 325 -4.69 6.22 12.01
#